data_db32b844b9918af5a5f60b4174f4398e
#
_entry.id   db32b844b9918af5a5f60b4174f4398e
#
_cell.length_a   1.000
_cell.length_b   1.000
_cell.length_c   1.000
_cell.angle_alpha   90.00
_cell.angle_beta   90.00
_cell.angle_gamma   90.00
#
_symmetry.space_group_name_H-M   'P 1'
#
loop_
_entity.id
_entity.type
_entity.pdbx_description
1 polymer ?
#
loop_
_entity_poly.entity_id
_entity_poly.type
_entity_poly.pdbx_seq_one_letter_code
_entity_poly.pdbx_strand_id
1 'polypeptide(L)'
;LSVKAPMEMGSSSTEKFYRIPEGKGPHSVGCTDLMTENAVEGSFLRLYYPSCNATDNEEAPWIPDKEYYQGLSDFLNMYRVVGERLFQYYVGSVTCPAKSNAAFKPGEKYPLLVFSHGLGAFRTIYSAICIEMASQGFIVAAVEHRDESASATYYCKKKSISERQEESTSNMEKEWIYYRKLKTGEEERCLRHKQVQQRAQECIKALNLILKINSGEEVMNVLNSNFDWNSLKDSVDTSRIAVMGHSFGGATVIESLSKEIRFRCGIALDAWMLPVGDDIYQNSVQQPLLFINSEKFQWADNILKMKKLSSNDTNKKMITIKGSVHQSFPDFTFVSGGIIGRFFKLKGEIDPNEAIDISNHASLAFLQKHLSLKKDFDKWDSLVDGIGPNVIPGTNIDLSPAE
;
A
#
# COMPACT_ATOMS: atom_id res chain seq x y z
N LEU A 1 -61.79 -25.04 -18.36
CA LEU A 1 -60.58 -25.42 -17.60
C LEU A 1 -59.42 -24.57 -18.12
N SER A 2 -59.20 -23.46 -17.47
CA SER A 2 -58.13 -22.50 -17.81
C SER A 2 -56.91 -22.83 -16.95
N VAL A 3 -55.80 -23.18 -17.59
CA VAL A 3 -54.50 -23.36 -16.96
C VAL A 3 -53.80 -21.99 -16.92
N LYS A 4 -53.63 -21.43 -15.73
CA LYS A 4 -52.82 -20.24 -15.52
C LYS A 4 -51.32 -20.60 -15.64
N ALA A 5 -50.60 -19.85 -16.48
CA ALA A 5 -49.17 -19.90 -16.57
C ALA A 5 -48.51 -19.33 -15.27
N PRO A 6 -47.34 -19.85 -14.85
CA PRO A 6 -46.64 -19.29 -13.67
C PRO A 6 -46.08 -17.90 -13.98
N MET A 7 -46.32 -16.98 -13.06
CA MET A 7 -45.65 -15.69 -13.04
C MET A 7 -44.13 -15.90 -12.91
N GLU A 8 -43.39 -15.43 -13.89
CA GLU A 8 -41.96 -15.21 -13.75
C GLU A 8 -41.72 -14.10 -12.74
N MET A 9 -41.27 -14.48 -11.56
CA MET A 9 -40.68 -13.51 -10.62
C MET A 9 -39.34 -13.11 -11.18
N GLY A 10 -39.28 -11.93 -11.79
CA GLY A 10 -38.03 -11.27 -12.15
C GLY A 10 -37.23 -10.95 -10.92
N SER A 11 -36.28 -11.79 -10.57
CA SER A 11 -35.25 -11.50 -9.58
C SER A 11 -34.18 -10.64 -10.22
N SER A 12 -34.37 -9.34 -10.24
CA SER A 12 -33.27 -8.40 -10.44
C SER A 12 -32.57 -8.14 -9.11
N SER A 13 -31.93 -9.14 -8.54
CA SER A 13 -30.86 -8.93 -7.58
C SER A 13 -29.62 -8.56 -8.38
N THR A 14 -29.38 -7.29 -8.62
CA THR A 14 -28.05 -6.80 -8.92
C THR A 14 -27.21 -7.08 -7.67
N GLU A 15 -26.57 -8.25 -7.61
CA GLU A 15 -25.47 -8.51 -6.72
C GLU A 15 -24.44 -7.40 -7.00
N LYS A 16 -24.34 -6.41 -6.11
CA LYS A 16 -23.24 -5.47 -6.11
C LYS A 16 -21.99 -6.30 -5.79
N PHE A 17 -21.28 -6.72 -6.82
CA PHE A 17 -19.97 -7.32 -6.66
C PHE A 17 -19.05 -6.26 -6.04
N TYR A 18 -18.70 -6.44 -4.80
CA TYR A 18 -17.68 -5.61 -4.13
C TYR A 18 -16.34 -6.02 -4.73
N ARG A 19 -15.73 -5.12 -5.50
CA ARG A 19 -14.48 -5.35 -6.22
C ARG A 19 -13.51 -4.22 -5.98
N ILE A 20 -12.23 -4.54 -5.87
CA ILE A 20 -11.15 -3.56 -5.88
C ILE A 20 -11.19 -2.82 -7.23
N PRO A 21 -11.14 -1.46 -7.22
CA PRO A 21 -11.23 -0.69 -8.46
C PRO A 21 -10.04 -0.94 -9.39
N GLU A 22 -10.32 -0.93 -10.67
CA GLU A 22 -9.32 -0.96 -11.73
C GLU A 22 -8.60 0.38 -11.82
N GLY A 23 -7.39 0.38 -12.37
CA GLY A 23 -6.66 1.61 -12.70
C GLY A 23 -7.35 2.38 -13.83
N LYS A 24 -7.36 3.70 -13.71
CA LYS A 24 -8.02 4.63 -14.65
C LYS A 24 -7.05 5.23 -15.68
N GLY A 25 -5.75 4.92 -15.56
CA GLY A 25 -4.73 5.37 -16.48
C GLY A 25 -4.71 4.59 -17.80
N PRO A 26 -3.87 5.02 -18.74
CA PRO A 26 -3.82 4.44 -20.09
C PRO A 26 -3.12 3.08 -20.17
N HIS A 27 -2.46 2.62 -19.09
CA HIS A 27 -1.70 1.38 -19.10
C HIS A 27 -2.48 0.22 -18.46
N SER A 28 -2.41 -0.95 -19.09
CA SER A 28 -2.71 -2.21 -18.42
C SER A 28 -1.70 -2.45 -17.31
N VAL A 29 -2.11 -3.10 -16.22
CA VAL A 29 -1.27 -3.29 -15.04
C VAL A 29 -0.94 -4.77 -14.86
N GLY A 30 0.34 -5.06 -14.76
CA GLY A 30 0.87 -6.34 -14.30
C GLY A 30 1.39 -6.25 -12.88
N CYS A 31 1.50 -7.40 -12.21
CA CYS A 31 2.17 -7.48 -10.92
C CYS A 31 2.96 -8.78 -10.78
N THR A 32 4.01 -8.72 -9.97
CA THR A 32 4.83 -9.89 -9.64
C THR A 32 5.43 -9.73 -8.26
N ASP A 33 5.65 -10.84 -7.56
CA ASP A 33 6.28 -10.83 -6.24
C ASP A 33 7.79 -11.11 -6.35
N LEU A 34 8.57 -10.35 -5.60
CA LEU A 34 10.02 -10.49 -5.49
C LEU A 34 10.43 -10.69 -4.05
N MET A 35 11.15 -11.77 -3.80
CA MET A 35 11.79 -12.04 -2.52
C MET A 35 13.26 -12.36 -2.75
N THR A 36 14.14 -11.61 -2.11
CA THR A 36 15.59 -11.87 -2.16
C THR A 36 16.04 -12.51 -0.87
N GLU A 37 17.09 -13.35 -0.98
CA GLU A 37 17.72 -14.05 0.14
C GLU A 37 16.80 -15.05 0.86
N ASN A 38 17.39 -16.05 1.44
CA ASN A 38 16.70 -17.07 2.23
C ASN A 38 16.76 -16.74 3.75
N ALA A 39 16.55 -15.47 4.07
CA ALA A 39 16.67 -14.92 5.41
C ALA A 39 15.70 -13.76 5.65
N VAL A 40 15.45 -13.45 6.91
CA VAL A 40 14.57 -12.38 7.35
C VAL A 40 15.06 -10.98 6.89
N GLU A 41 16.36 -10.83 6.73
CA GLU A 41 17.01 -9.57 6.28
C GLU A 41 16.84 -9.30 4.79
N GLY A 42 16.42 -10.29 4.01
CA GLY A 42 16.14 -10.12 2.59
C GLY A 42 14.93 -9.20 2.33
N SER A 43 14.80 -8.74 1.09
CA SER A 43 13.66 -7.90 0.67
C SER A 43 12.48 -8.76 0.26
N PHE A 44 11.27 -8.27 0.57
CA PHE A 44 10.03 -8.85 0.07
C PHE A 44 9.09 -7.73 -0.38
N LEU A 45 8.66 -7.79 -1.64
CA LEU A 45 7.79 -6.79 -2.24
C LEU A 45 6.89 -7.37 -3.33
N ARG A 46 5.80 -6.68 -3.62
CA ARG A 46 5.03 -6.83 -4.86
C ARG A 46 5.32 -5.64 -5.75
N LEU A 47 5.74 -5.93 -6.98
CA LEU A 47 5.93 -4.92 -8.01
C LEU A 47 4.66 -4.82 -8.85
N TYR A 48 4.14 -3.59 -9.03
CA TYR A 48 3.10 -3.25 -9.98
C TYR A 48 3.72 -2.41 -11.08
N TYR A 49 3.34 -2.67 -12.33
CA TYR A 49 4.01 -2.03 -13.46
C TYR A 49 3.08 -1.95 -14.68
N PRO A 50 3.33 -0.99 -15.59
CA PRO A 50 2.69 -1.00 -16.91
C PRO A 50 3.02 -2.29 -17.66
N SER A 51 2.00 -2.99 -18.13
CA SER A 51 2.15 -4.28 -18.81
C SER A 51 1.69 -4.22 -20.25
N CYS A 52 2.23 -5.12 -21.06
CA CYS A 52 1.61 -5.46 -22.34
C CYS A 52 0.22 -6.05 -22.11
N ASN A 53 -0.69 -5.89 -23.08
CA ASN A 53 -2.00 -6.51 -22.99
C ASN A 53 -1.86 -8.03 -22.86
N ALA A 54 -2.15 -8.52 -21.67
CA ALA A 54 -2.03 -9.94 -21.31
C ALA A 54 -3.43 -10.51 -21.07
N THR A 55 -4.10 -10.90 -22.15
CA THR A 55 -5.44 -11.53 -22.08
C THR A 55 -5.39 -12.89 -21.38
N ASP A 56 -4.26 -13.58 -21.46
CA ASP A 56 -4.09 -14.95 -20.99
C ASP A 56 -3.59 -15.05 -19.54
N ASN A 57 -3.16 -13.94 -18.92
CA ASN A 57 -2.75 -13.94 -17.54
C ASN A 57 -3.94 -13.77 -16.59
N GLU A 58 -3.95 -14.53 -15.52
CA GLU A 58 -4.94 -14.39 -14.45
C GLU A 58 -4.67 -13.16 -13.57
N GLU A 59 -5.72 -12.62 -12.96
CA GLU A 59 -5.58 -11.61 -11.91
C GLU A 59 -4.90 -12.22 -10.68
N ALA A 60 -4.04 -11.44 -10.04
CA ALA A 60 -3.38 -11.90 -8.83
C ALA A 60 -4.37 -12.04 -7.66
N PRO A 61 -4.27 -13.08 -6.82
CA PRO A 61 -5.07 -13.16 -5.61
C PRO A 61 -4.78 -11.97 -4.70
N TRP A 62 -5.82 -11.40 -4.10
CA TRP A 62 -5.66 -10.27 -3.19
C TRP A 62 -4.93 -10.70 -1.91
N ILE A 63 -5.36 -11.78 -1.28
CA ILE A 63 -4.67 -12.39 -0.13
C ILE A 63 -4.17 -13.77 -0.55
N PRO A 64 -2.85 -13.93 -0.76
CA PRO A 64 -2.33 -15.09 -1.48
C PRO A 64 -2.21 -16.37 -0.63
N ASP A 65 -2.13 -16.25 0.70
CA ASP A 65 -1.93 -17.38 1.61
C ASP A 65 -2.90 -17.29 2.82
N LYS A 66 -3.32 -18.45 3.33
CA LYS A 66 -4.25 -18.53 4.48
C LYS A 66 -3.64 -17.96 5.78
N GLU A 67 -2.33 -18.00 5.91
CA GLU A 67 -1.61 -17.49 7.08
C GLU A 67 -1.79 -15.98 7.24
N TYR A 68 -2.03 -15.22 6.16
CA TYR A 68 -2.43 -13.82 6.25
C TYR A 68 -3.80 -13.66 6.93
N TYR A 69 -4.76 -14.57 6.70
CA TYR A 69 -6.04 -14.57 7.45
C TYR A 69 -5.84 -14.85 8.92
N GLN A 70 -4.92 -15.77 9.26
CA GLN A 70 -4.57 -16.06 10.65
C GLN A 70 -3.93 -14.84 11.32
N GLY A 71 -3.02 -14.16 10.64
CA GLY A 71 -2.40 -12.92 11.12
C GLY A 71 -3.40 -11.79 11.32
N LEU A 72 -4.33 -11.59 10.38
CA LEU A 72 -5.44 -10.64 10.52
C LEU A 72 -6.32 -10.98 11.72
N SER A 73 -6.60 -12.27 11.95
CA SER A 73 -7.37 -12.73 13.09
C SER A 73 -6.70 -12.38 14.42
N ASP A 74 -5.39 -12.61 14.51
CA ASP A 74 -4.59 -12.24 15.70
C ASP A 74 -4.60 -10.71 15.92
N PHE A 75 -4.40 -9.95 14.86
CA PHE A 75 -4.41 -8.49 14.90
C PHE A 75 -5.75 -7.94 15.39
N LEU A 76 -6.86 -8.55 14.99
CA LEU A 76 -8.22 -8.20 15.40
C LEU A 76 -8.69 -8.88 16.71
N ASN A 77 -7.81 -9.60 17.40
CA ASN A 77 -8.13 -10.36 18.62
C ASN A 77 -9.24 -11.42 18.42
N MET A 78 -9.27 -12.05 17.26
CA MET A 78 -10.17 -13.16 16.94
C MET A 78 -9.46 -14.50 17.09
N TYR A 79 -10.20 -15.57 17.37
CA TYR A 79 -9.64 -16.92 17.30
C TYR A 79 -9.26 -17.26 15.86
N ARG A 80 -8.01 -17.70 15.62
CA ARG A 80 -7.44 -17.98 14.28
C ARG A 80 -8.35 -18.84 13.41
N VAL A 81 -8.86 -19.95 13.96
CA VAL A 81 -9.71 -20.90 13.20
C VAL A 81 -11.02 -20.24 12.75
N VAL A 82 -11.60 -19.42 13.61
CA VAL A 82 -12.86 -18.69 13.29
C VAL A 82 -12.58 -17.60 12.27
N GLY A 83 -11.58 -16.77 12.52
CA GLY A 83 -11.22 -15.67 11.64
C GLY A 83 -10.76 -16.14 10.25
N GLU A 84 -9.92 -17.18 10.18
CA GLU A 84 -9.47 -17.76 8.90
C GLU A 84 -10.66 -18.20 8.04
N ARG A 85 -11.62 -18.96 8.61
CA ARG A 85 -12.81 -19.40 7.87
C ARG A 85 -13.70 -18.24 7.44
N LEU A 86 -13.85 -17.25 8.32
CA LEU A 86 -14.64 -16.05 8.03
C LEU A 86 -14.03 -15.26 6.87
N PHE A 87 -12.74 -14.94 6.95
CA PHE A 87 -12.03 -14.22 5.89
C PHE A 87 -12.03 -15.01 4.58
N GLN A 88 -11.75 -16.30 4.63
CA GLN A 88 -11.77 -17.14 3.44
C GLN A 88 -13.14 -17.18 2.77
N TYR A 89 -14.22 -17.20 3.54
CA TYR A 89 -15.59 -17.18 3.01
C TYR A 89 -15.92 -15.84 2.36
N TYR A 90 -15.59 -14.69 3.00
CA TYR A 90 -15.99 -13.38 2.50
C TYR A 90 -15.04 -12.81 1.44
N VAL A 91 -13.76 -13.07 1.53
CA VAL A 91 -12.75 -12.43 0.67
C VAL A 91 -11.78 -13.42 0.00
N GLY A 92 -11.95 -14.71 0.20
CA GLY A 92 -11.04 -15.73 -0.34
C GLY A 92 -11.01 -15.81 -1.87
N SER A 93 -12.06 -15.36 -2.56
CA SER A 93 -12.13 -15.29 -4.03
C SER A 93 -11.79 -13.91 -4.61
N VAL A 94 -11.45 -12.93 -3.76
CA VAL A 94 -11.13 -11.57 -4.22
C VAL A 94 -9.78 -11.55 -4.93
N THR A 95 -9.75 -10.94 -6.10
CA THR A 95 -8.54 -10.71 -6.90
C THR A 95 -8.21 -9.23 -6.99
N CYS A 96 -6.94 -8.93 -7.23
CA CYS A 96 -6.50 -7.59 -7.61
C CYS A 96 -6.65 -7.44 -9.13
N PRO A 97 -7.16 -6.31 -9.63
CA PRO A 97 -7.27 -6.07 -11.07
C PRO A 97 -5.90 -5.76 -11.71
N ALA A 98 -4.92 -6.61 -11.45
CA ALA A 98 -3.58 -6.62 -12.02
C ALA A 98 -3.22 -8.04 -12.46
N LYS A 99 -2.62 -8.16 -13.64
CA LYS A 99 -2.31 -9.45 -14.25
C LYS A 99 -1.03 -10.05 -13.68
N SER A 100 -1.15 -11.23 -13.09
CA SER A 100 -0.02 -11.93 -12.45
C SER A 100 1.05 -12.28 -13.46
N ASN A 101 2.29 -11.84 -13.20
CA ASN A 101 3.47 -12.08 -14.05
C ASN A 101 3.28 -11.68 -15.53
N ALA A 102 2.41 -10.70 -15.82
CA ALA A 102 2.24 -10.20 -17.18
C ALA A 102 3.54 -9.58 -17.70
N ALA A 103 3.76 -9.66 -19.01
CA ALA A 103 4.95 -9.08 -19.64
C ALA A 103 5.02 -7.57 -19.39
N PHE A 104 6.17 -7.09 -18.96
CA PHE A 104 6.44 -5.67 -18.76
C PHE A 104 6.36 -4.91 -20.09
N LYS A 105 5.79 -3.70 -20.07
CA LYS A 105 5.68 -2.83 -21.25
C LYS A 105 6.93 -1.97 -21.41
N PRO A 106 7.84 -2.29 -22.33
CA PRO A 106 9.03 -1.50 -22.58
C PRO A 106 8.71 -0.24 -23.40
N GLY A 107 9.71 0.62 -23.60
CA GLY A 107 9.66 1.73 -24.55
C GLY A 107 9.70 3.12 -23.92
N GLU A 108 9.49 3.24 -22.62
CA GLU A 108 9.69 4.49 -21.89
C GLU A 108 10.38 4.23 -20.54
N LYS A 109 10.92 5.30 -19.93
CA LYS A 109 11.44 5.24 -18.56
C LYS A 109 10.36 5.72 -17.61
N TYR A 110 9.97 4.84 -16.68
CA TYR A 110 8.93 5.10 -15.71
C TYR A 110 9.49 5.64 -14.40
N PRO A 111 8.83 6.60 -13.75
CA PRO A 111 9.15 6.97 -12.38
C PRO A 111 8.90 5.78 -11.43
N LEU A 112 9.67 5.71 -10.35
CA LEU A 112 9.56 4.68 -9.33
C LEU A 112 8.86 5.22 -8.10
N LEU A 113 7.90 4.47 -7.59
CA LEU A 113 7.21 4.72 -6.32
C LEU A 113 7.43 3.53 -5.39
N VAL A 114 7.99 3.76 -4.21
CA VAL A 114 8.07 2.76 -3.13
C VAL A 114 6.91 2.99 -2.19
N PHE A 115 6.13 1.94 -1.91
CA PHE A 115 4.93 2.01 -1.06
C PHE A 115 5.12 1.22 0.23
N SER A 116 4.77 1.84 1.38
CA SER A 116 4.83 1.25 2.73
C SER A 116 3.44 1.07 3.32
N HIS A 117 3.10 -0.15 3.72
CA HIS A 117 1.80 -0.50 4.31
C HIS A 117 1.66 -0.05 5.77
N GLY A 118 0.42 0.01 6.28
CA GLY A 118 0.11 0.34 7.67
C GLY A 118 0.35 -0.82 8.64
N LEU A 119 0.12 -0.54 9.92
CA LEU A 119 0.17 -1.53 11.01
C LEU A 119 -0.89 -2.61 10.78
N GLY A 120 -0.50 -3.87 10.88
CA GLY A 120 -1.41 -5.01 10.69
C GLY A 120 -1.83 -5.25 9.23
N ALA A 121 -1.26 -4.53 8.27
CA ALA A 121 -1.43 -4.77 6.84
C ALA A 121 -0.27 -5.59 6.27
N PHE A 122 -0.17 -5.70 4.97
CA PHE A 122 0.90 -6.35 4.22
C PHE A 122 0.89 -5.86 2.76
N ARG A 123 1.83 -6.30 1.94
CA ARG A 123 2.11 -5.76 0.60
C ARG A 123 0.92 -5.70 -0.38
N THR A 124 -0.10 -6.52 -0.19
CA THR A 124 -1.23 -6.64 -1.14
C THR A 124 -2.46 -5.82 -0.77
N ILE A 125 -2.50 -5.22 0.42
CA ILE A 125 -3.69 -4.57 0.99
C ILE A 125 -3.98 -3.18 0.41
N TYR A 126 -3.04 -2.61 -0.33
CA TYR A 126 -3.17 -1.29 -0.96
C TYR A 126 -3.15 -1.38 -2.49
N SER A 127 -3.68 -2.48 -3.03
CA SER A 127 -3.62 -2.73 -4.47
C SER A 127 -4.36 -1.68 -5.30
N ALA A 128 -5.47 -1.12 -4.80
CA ALA A 128 -6.19 -0.06 -5.51
C ALA A 128 -5.29 1.15 -5.79
N ILE A 129 -4.53 1.63 -4.79
CA ILE A 129 -3.59 2.74 -4.95
C ILE A 129 -2.45 2.36 -5.88
N CYS A 130 -1.82 1.21 -5.65
CA CYS A 130 -0.66 0.76 -6.42
C CYS A 130 -1.01 0.52 -7.90
N ILE A 131 -2.18 -0.05 -8.17
CA ILE A 131 -2.68 -0.30 -9.53
C ILE A 131 -3.00 1.02 -10.23
N GLU A 132 -3.64 1.97 -9.54
CA GLU A 132 -3.89 3.29 -10.13
C GLU A 132 -2.57 3.96 -10.53
N MET A 133 -1.57 4.01 -9.66
CA MET A 133 -0.27 4.59 -9.97
C MET A 133 0.42 3.88 -11.14
N ALA A 134 0.40 2.55 -11.17
CA ALA A 134 0.97 1.79 -12.27
C ALA A 134 0.22 2.02 -13.60
N SER A 135 -1.12 2.12 -13.56
CA SER A 135 -1.93 2.45 -14.73
C SER A 135 -1.62 3.83 -15.31
N GLN A 136 -1.18 4.75 -14.46
CA GLN A 136 -0.76 6.10 -14.82
C GLN A 136 0.71 6.20 -15.25
N GLY A 137 1.43 5.09 -15.30
CA GLY A 137 2.78 5.00 -15.82
C GLY A 137 3.88 5.06 -14.76
N PHE A 138 3.65 4.52 -13.56
CA PHE A 138 4.66 4.31 -12.54
C PHE A 138 5.04 2.83 -12.43
N ILE A 139 6.27 2.57 -12.02
CA ILE A 139 6.64 1.28 -11.42
C ILE A 139 6.47 1.46 -9.91
N VAL A 140 5.70 0.59 -9.27
CA VAL A 140 5.37 0.67 -7.84
C VAL A 140 5.90 -0.56 -7.12
N ALA A 141 6.78 -0.36 -6.14
CA ALA A 141 7.31 -1.40 -5.27
C ALA A 141 6.59 -1.35 -3.91
N ALA A 142 5.58 -2.19 -3.72
CA ALA A 142 4.87 -2.33 -2.45
C ALA A 142 5.64 -3.26 -1.52
N VAL A 143 6.32 -2.69 -0.53
CA VAL A 143 7.18 -3.42 0.41
C VAL A 143 6.34 -4.18 1.42
N GLU A 144 6.74 -5.41 1.74
CA GLU A 144 6.22 -6.12 2.90
C GLU A 144 7.25 -6.09 4.03
N HIS A 145 6.86 -5.45 5.13
CA HIS A 145 7.76 -5.24 6.26
C HIS A 145 7.89 -6.48 7.14
N ARG A 146 9.12 -6.76 7.59
CA ARG A 146 9.47 -7.91 8.44
C ARG A 146 9.85 -7.49 9.87
N ASP A 147 9.37 -6.33 10.28
CA ASP A 147 9.55 -5.72 11.60
C ASP A 147 8.52 -6.17 12.64
N GLU A 148 7.76 -7.25 12.37
CA GLU A 148 6.65 -7.74 13.17
C GLU A 148 5.46 -6.77 13.28
N SER A 149 5.37 -5.77 12.40
CA SER A 149 4.23 -4.84 12.32
C SER A 149 3.17 -5.24 11.30
N ALA A 150 3.51 -6.10 10.34
CA ALA A 150 2.53 -6.74 9.47
C ALA A 150 1.68 -7.75 10.25
N SER A 151 0.44 -7.98 9.81
CA SER A 151 -0.37 -9.04 10.43
C SER A 151 0.26 -10.42 10.23
N ALA A 152 0.85 -10.65 9.06
CA ALA A 152 1.71 -11.78 8.76
C ALA A 152 2.66 -11.41 7.61
N THR A 153 3.82 -12.03 7.60
CA THR A 153 4.78 -12.06 6.50
C THR A 153 5.61 -13.32 6.59
N TYR A 154 6.44 -13.60 5.60
CA TYR A 154 7.31 -14.78 5.63
C TYR A 154 8.61 -14.53 4.87
N TYR A 155 9.56 -15.41 5.10
CA TYR A 155 10.72 -15.62 4.22
C TYR A 155 10.85 -17.10 3.90
N CYS A 156 11.52 -17.41 2.80
CA CYS A 156 11.78 -18.80 2.41
C CYS A 156 13.12 -19.26 2.97
N LYS A 157 13.16 -20.35 3.72
CA LYS A 157 14.40 -21.00 4.15
C LYS A 157 14.58 -22.34 3.45
N LYS A 158 15.83 -22.79 3.32
CA LYS A 158 16.14 -24.12 2.79
C LYS A 158 15.77 -25.18 3.82
N LYS A 159 15.06 -26.23 3.40
CA LYS A 159 14.79 -27.40 4.26
C LYS A 159 16.09 -28.07 4.69
N SER A 160 16.15 -28.53 5.95
CA SER A 160 17.26 -29.32 6.43
C SER A 160 17.35 -30.68 5.69
N ILE A 161 18.55 -31.28 5.64
CA ILE A 161 18.76 -32.54 4.95
C ILE A 161 17.91 -33.67 5.56
N SER A 162 17.64 -33.61 6.86
CA SER A 162 16.79 -34.55 7.60
C SER A 162 15.29 -34.46 7.29
N GLU A 163 14.81 -33.34 6.71
CA GLU A 163 13.40 -33.07 6.41
C GLU A 163 13.07 -33.28 4.93
N ARG A 164 14.05 -33.67 4.12
CA ARG A 164 13.85 -33.98 2.70
C ARG A 164 13.20 -35.34 2.57
N GLN A 165 11.87 -35.38 2.53
CA GLN A 165 11.15 -36.55 2.06
C GLN A 165 11.25 -36.62 0.53
N GLU A 166 11.45 -37.82 -0.01
CA GLU A 166 11.77 -38.09 -1.42
C GLU A 166 10.77 -37.59 -2.47
N GLU A 167 9.61 -37.05 -2.09
CA GLU A 167 8.55 -36.63 -3.02
C GLU A 167 8.25 -35.11 -3.04
N SER A 168 8.96 -34.26 -2.29
CA SER A 168 8.72 -32.83 -2.32
C SER A 168 9.54 -32.12 -3.40
N THR A 169 8.91 -31.61 -4.44
CA THR A 169 9.54 -30.85 -5.53
C THR A 169 10.14 -29.51 -5.09
N SER A 170 9.88 -29.04 -3.87
CA SER A 170 10.37 -27.77 -3.32
C SER A 170 11.31 -28.00 -2.14
N ASN A 171 12.58 -27.61 -2.31
CA ASN A 171 13.59 -27.59 -1.24
C ASN A 171 13.44 -26.40 -0.28
N MET A 172 12.37 -25.62 -0.41
CA MET A 172 12.13 -24.38 0.32
C MET A 172 10.90 -24.50 1.22
N GLU A 173 10.97 -23.89 2.38
CA GLU A 173 9.88 -23.80 3.36
C GLU A 173 9.62 -22.35 3.73
N LYS A 174 8.33 -21.94 3.88
CA LYS A 174 7.96 -20.62 4.36
C LYS A 174 8.08 -20.55 5.88
N GLU A 175 8.90 -19.64 6.37
CA GLU A 175 8.99 -19.30 7.79
C GLU A 175 8.16 -18.05 8.04
N TRP A 176 7.06 -18.20 8.79
CA TRP A 176 6.09 -17.12 9.04
C TRP A 176 6.47 -16.26 10.23
N ILE A 177 6.29 -14.95 10.07
CA ILE A 177 6.45 -13.90 11.09
C ILE A 177 5.09 -13.25 11.27
N TYR A 178 4.56 -13.27 12.49
CA TYR A 178 3.26 -12.70 12.81
C TYR A 178 3.36 -11.38 13.57
N TYR A 179 2.26 -10.64 13.61
CA TYR A 179 2.15 -9.38 14.31
C TYR A 179 2.57 -9.49 15.78
N ARG A 180 3.44 -8.58 16.20
CA ARG A 180 3.89 -8.48 17.59
C ARG A 180 2.99 -7.54 18.38
N LYS A 181 2.24 -8.08 19.33
CA LYS A 181 1.47 -7.29 20.30
C LYS A 181 2.39 -6.65 21.34
N LEU A 182 1.97 -5.49 21.85
CA LEU A 182 2.64 -4.88 23.00
C LEU A 182 2.57 -5.81 24.22
N LYS A 183 3.69 -5.93 24.95
CA LYS A 183 3.74 -6.63 26.22
C LYS A 183 3.28 -5.71 27.34
N THR A 184 2.78 -6.30 28.44
CA THR A 184 2.41 -5.53 29.64
C THR A 184 3.62 -4.73 30.14
N GLY A 185 3.45 -3.42 30.31
CA GLY A 185 4.53 -2.51 30.76
C GLY A 185 5.50 -2.07 29.69
N GLU A 186 5.34 -2.49 28.43
CA GLU A 186 6.14 -2.01 27.32
C GLU A 186 5.61 -0.66 26.81
N GLU A 187 6.51 0.30 26.61
CA GLU A 187 6.15 1.59 26.03
C GLU A 187 5.99 1.47 24.52
N GLU A 188 4.78 1.77 24.02
CA GLU A 188 4.45 1.64 22.60
C GLU A 188 5.38 2.44 21.70
N ARG A 189 5.69 3.69 22.07
CA ARG A 189 6.57 4.57 21.29
C ARG A 189 7.94 3.94 21.06
N CYS A 190 8.54 3.32 22.10
CA CYS A 190 9.84 2.68 21.98
C CYS A 190 9.83 1.51 20.99
N LEU A 191 8.80 0.68 21.02
CA LEU A 191 8.65 -0.42 20.05
C LEU A 191 8.45 0.13 18.63
N ARG A 192 7.49 1.05 18.46
CA ARG A 192 7.13 1.58 17.14
C ARG A 192 8.24 2.39 16.51
N HIS A 193 9.04 3.08 17.32
CA HIS A 193 10.22 3.80 16.83
C HIS A 193 11.28 2.84 16.27
N LYS A 194 11.57 1.73 16.94
CA LYS A 194 12.47 0.70 16.41
C LYS A 194 11.94 0.11 15.10
N GLN A 195 10.65 -0.15 15.05
CA GLN A 195 10.00 -0.70 13.85
C GLN A 195 10.06 0.28 12.67
N VAL A 196 9.78 1.58 12.87
CA VAL A 196 9.84 2.56 11.77
C VAL A 196 11.25 2.73 11.21
N GLN A 197 12.28 2.62 12.07
CA GLN A 197 13.68 2.62 11.63
C GLN A 197 13.96 1.44 10.69
N GLN A 198 13.54 0.24 11.05
CA GLN A 198 13.67 -0.94 10.20
C GLN A 198 12.87 -0.80 8.90
N ARG A 199 11.62 -0.32 8.98
CA ARG A 199 10.75 -0.09 7.82
C ARG A 199 11.37 0.87 6.80
N ALA A 200 11.99 1.96 7.27
CA ALA A 200 12.70 2.90 6.40
C ALA A 200 13.89 2.22 5.69
N GLN A 201 14.66 1.39 6.40
CA GLN A 201 15.74 0.61 5.79
C GLN A 201 15.21 -0.39 4.76
N GLU A 202 14.08 -1.04 5.01
CA GLU A 202 13.45 -1.97 4.07
C GLU A 202 12.96 -1.25 2.81
N CYS A 203 12.44 -0.02 2.92
CA CYS A 203 12.09 0.81 1.76
C CYS A 203 13.34 1.21 0.95
N ILE A 204 14.45 1.55 1.61
CA ILE A 204 15.73 1.87 0.95
C ILE A 204 16.33 0.61 0.29
N LYS A 205 16.24 -0.55 0.93
CA LYS A 205 16.67 -1.82 0.31
C LYS A 205 15.83 -2.14 -0.93
N ALA A 206 14.51 -1.94 -0.89
CA ALA A 206 13.64 -2.11 -2.06
C ALA A 206 14.03 -1.16 -3.20
N LEU A 207 14.29 0.12 -2.90
CA LEU A 207 14.82 1.07 -3.87
C LEU A 207 16.12 0.56 -4.51
N ASN A 208 17.11 0.18 -3.69
CA ASN A 208 18.39 -0.33 -4.17
C ASN A 208 18.22 -1.58 -5.04
N LEU A 209 17.32 -2.48 -4.67
CA LEU A 209 17.03 -3.70 -5.41
C LEU A 209 16.47 -3.42 -6.80
N ILE A 210 15.49 -2.51 -6.90
CA ILE A 210 14.91 -2.13 -8.20
C ILE A 210 15.96 -1.41 -9.08
N LEU A 211 16.81 -0.57 -8.48
CA LEU A 211 17.89 0.09 -9.23
C LEU A 211 18.97 -0.88 -9.73
N LYS A 212 19.27 -1.94 -8.98
CA LYS A 212 20.15 -3.04 -9.45
C LYS A 212 19.55 -3.75 -10.66
N ILE A 213 18.27 -4.11 -10.61
CA ILE A 213 17.56 -4.72 -11.73
C ILE A 213 17.59 -3.78 -12.94
N ASN A 214 17.33 -2.49 -12.71
CA ASN A 214 17.37 -1.47 -13.76
C ASN A 214 18.76 -1.32 -14.41
N SER A 215 19.84 -1.51 -13.66
CA SER A 215 21.21 -1.50 -14.21
C SER A 215 21.56 -2.77 -15.00
N GLY A 216 20.70 -3.78 -14.98
CA GLY A 216 20.92 -5.06 -15.64
C GLY A 216 21.70 -6.05 -14.79
N GLU A 217 21.87 -5.79 -13.49
CA GLU A 217 22.41 -6.77 -12.56
C GLU A 217 21.41 -7.92 -12.35
N GLU A 218 21.91 -9.14 -12.36
CA GLU A 218 21.08 -10.30 -12.09
C GLU A 218 20.68 -10.35 -10.61
N VAL A 219 19.38 -10.46 -10.36
CA VAL A 219 18.81 -10.61 -9.02
C VAL A 219 18.08 -11.93 -8.91
N MET A 220 18.46 -12.72 -7.92
CA MET A 220 17.80 -13.99 -7.63
C MET A 220 16.48 -13.74 -6.92
N ASN A 221 15.37 -14.11 -7.54
CA ASN A 221 14.07 -14.20 -6.87
C ASN A 221 13.93 -15.61 -6.30
N VAL A 222 13.81 -15.73 -4.96
CA VAL A 222 13.62 -17.02 -4.29
C VAL A 222 12.20 -17.57 -4.44
N LEU A 223 11.28 -16.75 -4.91
CA LEU A 223 9.94 -17.18 -5.31
C LEU A 223 9.99 -17.67 -6.76
N ASN A 224 9.39 -18.82 -7.02
CA ASN A 224 9.25 -19.30 -8.40
C ASN A 224 8.26 -18.42 -9.16
N SER A 225 8.77 -17.50 -9.94
CA SER A 225 8.00 -16.57 -10.78
C SER A 225 8.48 -16.69 -12.23
N ASN A 226 7.53 -16.70 -13.15
CA ASN A 226 7.82 -16.71 -14.60
C ASN A 226 8.05 -15.30 -15.15
N PHE A 227 8.22 -14.31 -14.31
CA PHE A 227 8.45 -12.93 -14.74
C PHE A 227 9.90 -12.74 -15.22
N ASP A 228 10.05 -12.12 -16.39
CA ASP A 228 11.36 -11.75 -16.93
C ASP A 228 11.87 -10.47 -16.29
N TRP A 229 12.70 -10.59 -15.27
CA TRP A 229 13.31 -9.46 -14.55
C TRP A 229 14.26 -8.64 -15.43
N ASN A 230 14.85 -9.22 -16.47
CA ASN A 230 15.72 -8.49 -17.41
C ASN A 230 14.94 -7.48 -18.27
N SER A 231 13.63 -7.67 -18.41
CA SER A 231 12.77 -6.71 -19.12
C SER A 231 12.70 -5.33 -18.47
N LEU A 232 13.06 -5.23 -17.17
CA LEU A 232 13.11 -3.96 -16.43
C LEU A 232 14.41 -3.18 -16.62
N LYS A 233 15.41 -3.74 -17.32
CA LYS A 233 16.66 -3.03 -17.58
C LYS A 233 16.39 -1.73 -18.33
N ASP A 234 17.02 -0.66 -17.85
CA ASP A 234 16.90 0.71 -18.38
C ASP A 234 15.47 1.29 -18.43
N SER A 235 14.55 0.72 -17.63
CA SER A 235 13.13 1.10 -17.63
C SER A 235 12.73 2.05 -16.50
N VAL A 236 13.58 2.24 -15.48
CA VAL A 236 13.35 3.16 -14.37
C VAL A 236 14.02 4.49 -14.63
N ASP A 237 13.28 5.59 -14.49
CA ASP A 237 13.86 6.92 -14.42
C ASP A 237 14.44 7.17 -13.04
N THR A 238 15.75 7.01 -12.90
CA THR A 238 16.47 7.10 -11.62
C THR A 238 16.49 8.50 -11.01
N SER A 239 16.06 9.53 -11.75
CA SER A 239 15.90 10.90 -11.27
C SER A 239 14.51 11.19 -10.70
N ARG A 240 13.54 10.28 -10.88
CA ARG A 240 12.12 10.43 -10.57
C ARG A 240 11.62 9.32 -9.65
N ILE A 241 12.05 9.39 -8.40
CA ILE A 241 11.78 8.39 -7.36
C ILE A 241 11.05 9.05 -6.19
N ALA A 242 9.94 8.46 -5.77
CA ALA A 242 9.14 8.92 -4.64
C ALA A 242 8.82 7.78 -3.67
N VAL A 243 8.40 8.13 -2.48
CA VAL A 243 7.95 7.19 -1.45
C VAL A 243 6.55 7.57 -0.95
N MET A 244 5.70 6.58 -0.76
CA MET A 244 4.31 6.75 -0.33
C MET A 244 3.96 5.69 0.73
N GLY A 245 3.06 6.03 1.64
CA GLY A 245 2.60 5.05 2.63
C GLY A 245 1.42 5.53 3.44
N HIS A 246 0.72 4.59 4.07
CA HIS A 246 -0.48 4.82 4.86
C HIS A 246 -0.24 4.52 6.34
N SER A 247 -0.78 5.35 7.23
CA SER A 247 -0.76 5.13 8.68
C SER A 247 0.68 4.99 9.22
N PHE A 248 1.07 3.84 9.73
CA PHE A 248 2.46 3.54 10.08
C PHE A 248 3.39 3.65 8.86
N GLY A 249 2.90 3.31 7.66
CA GLY A 249 3.60 3.55 6.40
C GLY A 249 3.81 5.04 6.11
N GLY A 250 2.92 5.92 6.56
CA GLY A 250 3.12 7.37 6.50
C GLY A 250 4.28 7.85 7.36
N ALA A 251 4.43 7.32 8.58
CA ALA A 251 5.62 7.55 9.41
C ALA A 251 6.88 7.00 8.73
N THR A 252 6.78 5.84 8.09
CA THR A 252 7.87 5.24 7.30
C THR A 252 8.32 6.13 6.14
N VAL A 253 7.38 6.81 5.47
CA VAL A 253 7.69 7.81 4.43
C VAL A 253 8.60 8.91 5.00
N ILE A 254 8.24 9.48 6.14
CA ILE A 254 8.97 10.57 6.78
C ILE A 254 10.38 10.13 7.18
N GLU A 255 10.51 8.97 7.82
CA GLU A 255 11.80 8.38 8.17
C GLU A 255 12.66 8.07 6.94
N SER A 256 12.05 7.57 5.86
CA SER A 256 12.75 7.27 4.61
C SER A 256 13.29 8.53 3.95
N LEU A 257 12.50 9.60 3.89
CA LEU A 257 12.92 10.89 3.35
C LEU A 257 14.10 11.47 4.12
N SER A 258 14.13 11.32 5.45
CA SER A 258 15.23 11.83 6.28
C SER A 258 16.57 11.10 6.05
N LYS A 259 16.53 9.88 5.52
CA LYS A 259 17.70 9.00 5.37
C LYS A 259 18.15 8.82 3.92
N GLU A 260 17.29 9.12 2.95
CA GLU A 260 17.53 8.77 1.54
C GLU A 260 17.14 9.92 0.60
N ILE A 261 18.13 10.63 0.13
CA ILE A 261 17.95 11.81 -0.74
C ILE A 261 17.44 11.46 -2.13
N ARG A 262 17.58 10.23 -2.58
CA ARG A 262 17.07 9.77 -3.88
C ARG A 262 15.54 9.73 -3.92
N PHE A 263 14.87 9.61 -2.77
CA PHE A 263 13.45 9.93 -2.67
C PHE A 263 13.26 11.44 -2.81
N ARG A 264 12.79 11.88 -3.96
CA ARG A 264 12.67 13.30 -4.32
C ARG A 264 11.48 13.98 -3.64
N CYS A 265 10.46 13.21 -3.30
CA CYS A 265 9.29 13.67 -2.55
C CYS A 265 8.59 12.48 -1.87
N GLY A 266 7.67 12.77 -0.98
CA GLY A 266 6.87 11.77 -0.28
C GLY A 266 5.40 12.12 -0.16
N ILE A 267 4.57 11.09 -0.02
CA ILE A 267 3.13 11.21 0.24
C ILE A 267 2.78 10.34 1.44
N ALA A 268 2.28 10.97 2.48
CA ALA A 268 1.89 10.33 3.74
C ALA A 268 0.37 10.35 3.88
N LEU A 269 -0.26 9.19 3.70
CA LEU A 269 -1.70 9.01 3.80
C LEU A 269 -2.05 8.72 5.25
N ASP A 270 -2.83 9.59 5.87
CA ASP A 270 -3.31 9.40 7.26
C ASP A 270 -2.18 8.99 8.23
N ALA A 271 -1.04 9.66 8.17
CA ALA A 271 0.18 9.26 8.87
C ALA A 271 -0.02 9.18 10.38
N TRP A 272 0.45 8.08 10.96
CA TRP A 272 0.57 7.93 12.41
C TRP A 272 1.93 8.39 12.88
N MET A 273 1.98 9.55 13.55
CA MET A 273 3.23 10.25 13.86
C MET A 273 3.95 9.75 15.11
N LEU A 274 3.31 8.93 15.95
CA LEU A 274 3.92 8.40 17.18
C LEU A 274 5.29 7.73 16.97
N PRO A 275 5.49 6.91 15.91
CA PRO A 275 6.76 6.22 15.67
C PRO A 275 7.92 7.14 15.23
N VAL A 276 7.63 8.35 14.72
CA VAL A 276 8.64 9.26 14.17
C VAL A 276 9.57 9.78 15.27
N GLY A 277 10.88 9.72 15.02
CA GLY A 277 11.90 10.19 15.97
C GLY A 277 11.86 11.71 16.18
N ASP A 278 12.21 12.16 17.37
CA ASP A 278 12.22 13.59 17.71
C ASP A 278 13.27 14.39 16.91
N ASP A 279 14.35 13.74 16.51
CA ASP A 279 15.41 14.30 15.66
C ASP A 279 14.92 14.70 14.27
N ILE A 280 13.92 14.01 13.75
CA ILE A 280 13.34 14.27 12.43
C ILE A 280 12.73 15.68 12.34
N TYR A 281 12.16 16.19 13.42
CA TYR A 281 11.54 17.52 13.46
C TYR A 281 12.55 18.67 13.44
N GLN A 282 13.86 18.39 13.52
CA GLN A 282 14.95 19.36 13.48
C GLN A 282 15.56 19.52 12.08
N ASN A 283 14.70 19.73 11.05
CA ASN A 283 15.10 19.93 9.66
C ASN A 283 15.69 18.70 8.95
N SER A 284 15.37 17.49 9.38
CA SER A 284 15.87 16.26 8.75
C SER A 284 15.15 15.91 7.44
N VAL A 285 13.97 16.47 7.16
CA VAL A 285 13.20 16.26 5.93
C VAL A 285 13.17 17.52 5.10
N GLN A 286 13.97 17.55 4.04
CA GLN A 286 14.07 18.69 3.12
C GLN A 286 13.19 18.52 1.88
N GLN A 287 12.81 17.29 1.55
CA GLN A 287 12.04 16.99 0.35
C GLN A 287 10.58 17.45 0.50
N PRO A 288 9.93 17.74 -0.63
CA PRO A 288 8.48 17.98 -0.66
C PRO A 288 7.70 16.81 -0.05
N LEU A 289 6.66 17.13 0.73
CA LEU A 289 5.83 16.16 1.44
C LEU A 289 4.37 16.56 1.39
N LEU A 290 3.50 15.65 0.96
CA LEU A 290 2.05 15.81 0.99
C LEU A 290 1.44 14.90 2.06
N PHE A 291 0.74 15.52 3.01
CA PHE A 291 -0.14 14.81 3.93
C PHE A 291 -1.57 14.79 3.36
N ILE A 292 -2.12 13.61 3.18
CA ILE A 292 -3.53 13.41 2.82
C ILE A 292 -4.20 12.71 3.99
N ASN A 293 -5.04 13.42 4.74
CA ASN A 293 -5.68 12.93 5.95
C ASN A 293 -7.14 12.59 5.71
N SER A 294 -7.63 11.53 6.37
CA SER A 294 -9.06 11.29 6.51
C SER A 294 -9.66 12.23 7.58
N GLU A 295 -10.96 12.50 7.47
CA GLU A 295 -11.66 13.36 8.43
C GLU A 295 -11.67 12.75 9.85
N LYS A 296 -11.80 11.43 9.95
CA LYS A 296 -12.08 10.75 11.22
C LYS A 296 -10.84 10.20 11.93
N PHE A 297 -9.63 10.36 11.38
CA PHE A 297 -8.38 9.91 12.00
C PHE A 297 -7.45 11.09 12.32
N GLN A 298 -7.96 12.07 13.07
CA GLN A 298 -7.21 13.25 13.46
C GLN A 298 -7.37 13.54 14.94
N TRP A 299 -6.26 13.86 15.60
CA TRP A 299 -6.20 14.36 16.98
C TRP A 299 -5.03 15.34 17.11
N ALA A 300 -5.12 16.23 18.11
CA ALA A 300 -4.24 17.39 18.21
C ALA A 300 -2.73 17.05 18.18
N ASP A 301 -2.28 16.09 18.99
CA ASP A 301 -0.86 15.71 19.03
C ASP A 301 -0.32 15.25 17.67
N ASN A 302 -1.09 14.39 16.98
CA ASN A 302 -0.68 13.86 15.68
C ASN A 302 -0.58 14.96 14.61
N ILE A 303 -1.58 15.86 14.56
CA ILE A 303 -1.60 16.97 13.61
C ILE A 303 -0.54 18.00 13.93
N LEU A 304 -0.28 18.32 15.21
CA LEU A 304 0.78 19.24 15.60
C LEU A 304 2.17 18.72 15.18
N LYS A 305 2.41 17.42 15.28
CA LYS A 305 3.63 16.79 14.78
C LYS A 305 3.76 16.91 13.26
N MET A 306 2.69 16.70 12.49
CA MET A 306 2.70 16.94 11.03
C MET A 306 3.01 18.42 10.73
N LYS A 307 2.40 19.35 11.45
CA LYS A 307 2.63 20.80 11.26
C LYS A 307 4.05 21.23 11.58
N LYS A 308 4.72 20.60 12.55
CA LYS A 308 6.14 20.87 12.82
C LYS A 308 7.04 20.60 11.61
N LEU A 309 6.73 19.58 10.80
CA LEU A 309 7.47 19.29 9.58
C LEU A 309 7.18 20.29 8.45
N SER A 310 6.01 20.94 8.45
CA SER A 310 5.55 21.81 7.36
C SER A 310 5.61 23.31 7.68
N SER A 311 6.06 23.71 8.86
CA SER A 311 5.87 25.05 9.42
C SER A 311 6.50 26.22 8.66
N ASN A 312 7.38 26.03 7.71
CA ASN A 312 7.98 27.14 6.93
C ASN A 312 8.32 26.73 5.48
N ASP A 313 7.71 25.68 4.98
CA ASP A 313 8.04 25.15 3.67
C ASP A 313 6.79 25.04 2.78
N THR A 314 6.72 25.83 1.72
CA THR A 314 5.62 25.83 0.74
C THR A 314 5.52 24.53 -0.05
N ASN A 315 6.55 23.69 -0.04
CA ASN A 315 6.57 22.38 -0.69
C ASN A 315 5.99 21.27 0.20
N LYS A 316 5.64 21.58 1.44
CA LYS A 316 4.94 20.67 2.35
C LYS A 316 3.49 21.08 2.47
N LYS A 317 2.61 20.22 2.06
CA LYS A 317 1.16 20.45 1.96
C LYS A 317 0.38 19.47 2.83
N MET A 318 -0.78 19.87 3.27
CA MET A 318 -1.72 19.04 4.02
C MET A 318 -3.13 19.28 3.51
N ILE A 319 -3.86 18.21 3.24
CA ILE A 319 -5.28 18.24 2.90
C ILE A 319 -6.05 17.21 3.71
N THR A 320 -7.33 17.41 3.88
CA THR A 320 -8.26 16.47 4.52
C THR A 320 -9.40 16.13 3.57
N ILE A 321 -9.70 14.83 3.44
CA ILE A 321 -10.84 14.33 2.66
C ILE A 321 -12.05 14.22 3.59
N LYS A 322 -13.10 15.00 3.31
CA LYS A 322 -14.33 15.02 4.09
C LYS A 322 -15.10 13.71 3.98
N GLY A 323 -15.71 13.28 5.08
CA GLY A 323 -16.52 12.07 5.14
C GLY A 323 -15.70 10.78 5.08
N SER A 324 -14.38 10.84 5.03
CA SER A 324 -13.50 9.67 4.98
C SER A 324 -13.07 9.19 6.36
N VAL A 325 -12.68 7.92 6.43
CA VAL A 325 -12.17 7.24 7.62
C VAL A 325 -10.77 6.69 7.35
N HIS A 326 -10.07 6.28 8.40
CA HIS A 326 -8.72 5.70 8.29
C HIS A 326 -8.65 4.54 7.30
N GLN A 327 -9.67 3.70 7.26
CA GLN A 327 -9.79 2.57 6.35
C GLN A 327 -10.27 2.92 4.94
N SER A 328 -10.39 4.22 4.59
CA SER A 328 -10.69 4.64 3.22
C SER A 328 -9.52 4.45 2.25
N PHE A 329 -8.30 4.23 2.74
CA PHE A 329 -7.11 4.05 1.91
C PHE A 329 -6.78 2.59 1.59
N PRO A 330 -6.81 1.61 2.54
CA PRO A 330 -6.60 0.22 2.20
C PRO A 330 -7.81 -0.41 1.51
N ASP A 331 -7.61 -1.53 0.85
CA ASP A 331 -8.59 -2.17 -0.03
C ASP A 331 -9.84 -2.72 0.68
N PHE A 332 -9.79 -2.92 2.00
CA PHE A 332 -10.93 -3.45 2.77
C PHE A 332 -12.23 -2.67 2.57
N THR A 333 -12.14 -1.37 2.31
CA THR A 333 -13.32 -0.52 2.06
C THR A 333 -14.09 -0.94 0.81
N PHE A 334 -13.42 -1.51 -0.20
CA PHE A 334 -14.03 -1.92 -1.47
C PHE A 334 -14.66 -3.31 -1.42
N VAL A 335 -14.08 -4.21 -0.60
CA VAL A 335 -14.50 -5.61 -0.52
C VAL A 335 -15.49 -5.89 0.61
N SER A 336 -15.78 -4.90 1.46
CA SER A 336 -16.74 -5.01 2.54
C SER A 336 -18.13 -4.52 2.12
N GLY A 337 -19.19 -5.24 2.52
CA GLY A 337 -20.57 -4.81 2.34
C GLY A 337 -20.90 -3.51 3.10
N GLY A 338 -21.92 -2.76 2.65
CA GLY A 338 -22.25 -1.45 3.21
C GLY A 338 -22.53 -1.45 4.72
N ILE A 339 -23.27 -2.42 5.22
CA ILE A 339 -23.61 -2.54 6.66
C ILE A 339 -22.41 -3.01 7.47
N ILE A 340 -21.74 -4.08 7.03
CA ILE A 340 -20.56 -4.64 7.68
C ILE A 340 -19.40 -3.62 7.64
N GLY A 341 -19.20 -2.99 6.50
CA GLY A 341 -18.14 -1.99 6.33
C GLY A 341 -18.29 -0.78 7.26
N ARG A 342 -19.52 -0.31 7.50
CA ARG A 342 -19.77 0.78 8.46
C ARG A 342 -19.62 0.32 9.90
N PHE A 343 -20.10 -0.88 10.22
CA PHE A 343 -20.00 -1.43 11.58
C PHE A 343 -18.53 -1.59 12.02
N PHE A 344 -17.67 -2.08 11.14
CA PHE A 344 -16.22 -2.21 11.40
C PHE A 344 -15.40 -0.95 11.05
N LYS A 345 -16.06 0.19 10.79
CA LYS A 345 -15.40 1.46 10.40
C LYS A 345 -14.49 1.34 9.16
N LEU A 346 -14.83 0.43 8.24
CA LEU A 346 -14.12 0.26 6.98
C LEU A 346 -14.62 1.25 5.91
N LYS A 347 -15.78 1.88 6.13
CA LYS A 347 -16.41 2.87 5.24
C LYS A 347 -16.77 4.12 6.02
N GLY A 348 -16.53 5.28 5.38
CA GLY A 348 -16.96 6.57 5.84
C GLY A 348 -18.34 6.96 5.28
N GLU A 349 -18.64 8.25 5.35
CA GLU A 349 -19.84 8.87 4.76
C GLU A 349 -19.68 9.09 3.25
N ILE A 350 -18.46 9.39 2.80
CA ILE A 350 -18.11 9.52 1.39
C ILE A 350 -18.07 8.13 0.72
N ASP A 351 -18.42 8.11 -0.57
CA ASP A 351 -18.27 6.90 -1.39
C ASP A 351 -16.78 6.46 -1.44
N PRO A 352 -16.46 5.16 -1.22
CA PRO A 352 -15.07 4.70 -1.21
C PRO A 352 -14.31 4.99 -2.52
N ASN A 353 -14.97 4.91 -3.68
CA ASN A 353 -14.32 5.21 -4.96
C ASN A 353 -14.05 6.71 -5.10
N GLU A 354 -14.96 7.57 -4.63
CA GLU A 354 -14.74 9.01 -4.62
C GLU A 354 -13.58 9.40 -3.69
N ALA A 355 -13.52 8.82 -2.48
CA ALA A 355 -12.45 9.08 -1.53
C ALA A 355 -11.07 8.70 -2.10
N ILE A 356 -10.96 7.51 -2.69
CA ILE A 356 -9.69 7.04 -3.25
C ILE A 356 -9.31 7.83 -4.51
N ASP A 357 -10.28 8.27 -5.32
CA ASP A 357 -10.04 9.11 -6.49
C ASP A 357 -9.46 10.47 -6.08
N ILE A 358 -10.01 11.12 -5.07
CA ILE A 358 -9.47 12.37 -4.53
C ILE A 358 -8.02 12.18 -4.08
N SER A 359 -7.76 11.14 -3.31
CA SER A 359 -6.41 10.81 -2.82
C SER A 359 -5.45 10.55 -3.98
N ASN A 360 -5.84 9.74 -4.95
CA ASN A 360 -4.99 9.38 -6.09
C ASN A 360 -4.73 10.60 -7.00
N HIS A 361 -5.75 11.42 -7.28
CA HIS A 361 -5.61 12.61 -8.11
C HIS A 361 -4.71 13.67 -7.46
N ALA A 362 -4.89 13.94 -6.16
CA ALA A 362 -4.01 14.84 -5.41
C ALA A 362 -2.57 14.31 -5.39
N SER A 363 -2.40 13.01 -5.22
CA SER A 363 -1.09 12.34 -5.25
C SER A 363 -0.42 12.48 -6.62
N LEU A 364 -1.14 12.24 -7.71
CA LEU A 364 -0.62 12.35 -9.08
C LEU A 364 -0.21 13.78 -9.42
N ALA A 365 -1.02 14.78 -9.06
CA ALA A 365 -0.69 16.19 -9.26
C ALA A 365 0.57 16.59 -8.48
N PHE A 366 0.68 16.18 -7.23
CA PHE A 366 1.86 16.43 -6.40
C PHE A 366 3.11 15.75 -6.97
N LEU A 367 3.01 14.49 -7.39
CA LEU A 367 4.11 13.74 -8.02
C LEU A 367 4.55 14.39 -9.34
N GLN A 368 3.61 14.84 -10.17
CA GLN A 368 3.94 15.54 -11.41
C GLN A 368 4.81 16.77 -11.16
N LYS A 369 4.40 17.61 -10.20
CA LYS A 369 5.12 18.83 -9.85
C LYS A 369 6.53 18.53 -9.34
N HIS A 370 6.68 17.61 -8.40
CA HIS A 370 7.93 17.38 -7.69
C HIS A 370 8.86 16.36 -8.33
N LEU A 371 8.38 15.56 -9.27
CA LEU A 371 9.19 14.70 -10.14
C LEU A 371 9.38 15.26 -11.56
N SER A 372 8.84 16.45 -11.84
CA SER A 372 8.89 17.09 -13.18
C SER A 372 8.38 16.17 -14.29
N LEU A 373 7.24 15.50 -14.02
CA LEU A 373 6.62 14.63 -15.03
C LEU A 373 5.99 15.45 -16.14
N LYS A 374 6.00 14.92 -17.36
CA LYS A 374 5.36 15.51 -18.54
C LYS A 374 4.05 14.77 -18.84
N LYS A 375 3.10 14.88 -17.91
CA LYS A 375 1.76 14.29 -18.00
C LYS A 375 0.71 15.42 -17.89
N ASP A 376 -0.56 15.09 -17.74
CA ASP A 376 -1.65 16.03 -17.60
C ASP A 376 -2.27 16.05 -16.17
N PHE A 377 -1.48 15.66 -15.18
CA PHE A 377 -1.94 15.54 -13.79
C PHE A 377 -2.10 16.92 -13.10
N ASP A 378 -1.53 17.99 -13.67
CA ASP A 378 -1.73 19.38 -13.26
C ASP A 378 -3.21 19.81 -13.29
N LYS A 379 -4.06 19.14 -14.05
CA LYS A 379 -5.51 19.32 -13.99
C LYS A 379 -6.12 19.10 -12.59
N TRP A 380 -5.39 18.44 -11.69
CA TRP A 380 -5.78 18.17 -10.30
C TRP A 380 -4.99 19.00 -9.27
N ASP A 381 -4.20 19.98 -9.69
CA ASP A 381 -3.39 20.81 -8.77
C ASP A 381 -4.21 21.46 -7.67
N SER A 382 -5.45 21.87 -7.97
CA SER A 382 -6.36 22.46 -6.98
C SER A 382 -6.61 21.56 -5.78
N LEU A 383 -6.63 20.24 -5.96
CA LEU A 383 -6.82 19.28 -4.87
C LEU A 383 -5.66 19.33 -3.86
N VAL A 384 -4.42 19.55 -4.34
CA VAL A 384 -3.24 19.65 -3.47
C VAL A 384 -3.31 20.88 -2.56
N ASP A 385 -4.02 21.91 -2.99
CA ASP A 385 -4.30 23.10 -2.20
C ASP A 385 -5.60 22.99 -1.36
N GLY A 386 -6.24 21.82 -1.37
CA GLY A 386 -7.48 21.58 -0.63
C GLY A 386 -8.71 22.25 -1.24
N ILE A 387 -8.69 22.49 -2.55
CA ILE A 387 -9.77 23.14 -3.30
C ILE A 387 -10.46 22.11 -4.18
N GLY A 388 -11.71 21.81 -3.89
CA GLY A 388 -12.54 20.88 -4.64
C GLY A 388 -13.65 20.25 -3.79
N PRO A 389 -14.54 19.47 -4.40
CA PRO A 389 -15.56 18.73 -3.66
C PRO A 389 -14.94 17.77 -2.64
N ASN A 390 -15.51 17.71 -1.44
CA ASN A 390 -15.11 16.78 -0.37
C ASN A 390 -13.63 16.85 0.03
N VAL A 391 -12.94 17.95 -0.23
CA VAL A 391 -11.58 18.21 0.23
C VAL A 391 -11.51 19.57 0.90
N ILE A 392 -10.68 19.70 1.95
CA ILE A 392 -10.38 20.96 2.62
C ILE A 392 -8.87 21.12 2.81
N PRO A 393 -8.36 22.36 2.83
CA PRO A 393 -6.96 22.60 3.13
C PRO A 393 -6.67 22.34 4.61
N GLY A 394 -5.50 21.78 4.92
CA GLY A 394 -5.04 21.53 6.29
C GLY A 394 -5.84 20.46 7.01
N THR A 395 -6.27 20.76 8.21
CA THR A 395 -6.96 19.88 9.17
C THR A 395 -8.39 20.36 9.44
N ASN A 396 -9.27 19.43 9.81
CA ASN A 396 -10.65 19.71 10.23
C ASN A 396 -10.80 19.83 11.76
N ILE A 397 -9.72 19.68 12.53
CA ILE A 397 -9.77 19.82 14.00
C ILE A 397 -9.29 21.21 14.44
N ASP A 398 -9.90 21.71 15.53
CA ASP A 398 -9.43 22.91 16.20
C ASP A 398 -8.21 22.59 17.05
N LEU A 399 -7.13 23.33 16.82
CA LEU A 399 -5.85 23.21 17.54
C LEU A 399 -5.65 24.33 18.56
N SER A 400 -6.66 25.18 18.77
CA SER A 400 -6.61 26.22 19.80
C SER A 400 -6.41 25.58 21.16
N PRO A 401 -5.57 26.15 22.06
CA PRO A 401 -5.49 25.67 23.43
C PRO A 401 -6.91 25.74 24.05
N ALA A 402 -7.31 24.67 24.73
CA ALA A 402 -8.53 24.74 25.53
C ALA A 402 -8.34 25.85 26.57
N GLU A 403 -9.27 26.86 26.56
CA GLU A 403 -9.31 27.94 27.53
C GLU A 403 -9.49 27.41 28.97
#